data_802e3c3a134d34b83e3a68c34e62c3eb
#
_entry.id   802e3c3a134d34b83e3a68c34e62c3eb
#
_cell.length_a   1.000
_cell.length_b   1.000
_cell.length_c   1.000
_cell.angle_alpha   90.00
_cell.angle_beta   90.00
_cell.angle_gamma   90.00
#
_symmetry.space_group_name_H-M   'P 1'
#
loop_
_entity.id
_entity.type
_entity.pdbx_description
1 polymer ?
#
loop_
_entity_poly.entity_id
_entity_poly.type
_entity_poly.pdbx_seq_one_letter_code
_entity_poly.pdbx_strand_id
1 'polypeptide(L)'
;LMDEHGLGWDAAWAVVTRTFAYTNHTVLAEALETWEMSIFEQLFPRIAEIVREIDRRFREDMASRGVDPETANYMAPVADERVRMAWIACYASYSINGVAALHTEIIKADTLKPWHELWPGKFNNKTNGVTPRRWLKQCNPRLADLLDDVTGSDEWVRDLTVLAQHTDSVPENVYERLTEIKRANKVDFATWVARREGVEVDPEAIFDVQIKRLHEYKRQLLNALYILDLYFRLKEDPDLETPKRVFIFGAKAAPGYVRAKAVIKLINAIADLVNNDEEVNSRVKVVFVHNYNVSPAEHIIPAADVSEQISMAGKEASGTSNMKFM
;
A
#
# COMPACT_ATOMS: atom_id res chain seq x y z
N LEU A 1 -28.72 -3.92 16.53
CA LEU A 1 -29.67 -5.04 16.33
C LEU A 1 -30.31 -5.48 17.67
N MET A 2 -29.52 -5.71 18.73
CA MET A 2 -30.06 -6.15 20.01
C MET A 2 -30.74 -4.97 20.73
N ASP A 3 -29.99 -3.92 21.03
CA ASP A 3 -30.46 -2.82 21.88
C ASP A 3 -31.49 -1.90 21.20
N GLU A 4 -31.40 -1.71 19.86
CA GLU A 4 -32.30 -0.82 19.11
C GLU A 4 -33.47 -1.58 18.46
N HIS A 5 -33.28 -2.84 18.09
CA HIS A 5 -34.29 -3.64 17.37
C HIS A 5 -34.82 -4.83 18.16
N GLY A 6 -34.36 -5.00 19.40
CA GLY A 6 -34.86 -6.05 20.32
C GLY A 6 -34.58 -7.48 19.88
N LEU A 7 -33.63 -7.72 18.98
CA LEU A 7 -33.30 -9.08 18.57
C LEU A 7 -32.57 -9.83 19.69
N GLY A 8 -32.94 -11.09 19.91
CA GLY A 8 -32.12 -11.97 20.73
C GLY A 8 -30.76 -12.26 20.04
N TRP A 9 -29.79 -12.73 20.85
CA TRP A 9 -28.41 -12.97 20.38
C TRP A 9 -28.34 -13.81 19.12
N ASP A 10 -28.99 -14.97 19.08
CA ASP A 10 -28.87 -15.92 17.98
C ASP A 10 -29.42 -15.34 16.66
N ALA A 11 -30.53 -14.59 16.74
CA ALA A 11 -31.10 -13.90 15.59
C ALA A 11 -30.18 -12.78 15.10
N ALA A 12 -29.62 -11.99 16.01
CA ALA A 12 -28.67 -10.92 15.68
C ALA A 12 -27.39 -11.50 15.08
N TRP A 13 -26.84 -12.57 15.67
CA TRP A 13 -25.64 -13.25 15.16
C TRP A 13 -25.84 -13.87 13.80
N ALA A 14 -26.99 -14.46 13.53
CA ALA A 14 -27.35 -15.00 12.23
C ALA A 14 -27.43 -13.91 11.15
N VAL A 15 -27.82 -12.69 11.49
CA VAL A 15 -27.78 -11.53 10.58
C VAL A 15 -26.33 -11.12 10.33
N VAL A 16 -25.53 -10.92 11.39
CA VAL A 16 -24.12 -10.50 11.32
C VAL A 16 -23.32 -11.43 10.42
N THR A 17 -23.39 -12.74 10.68
CA THR A 17 -22.60 -13.77 9.96
C THR A 17 -23.01 -13.97 8.51
N ARG A 18 -24.11 -13.35 8.04
CA ARG A 18 -24.54 -13.34 6.64
C ARG A 18 -24.37 -11.96 5.98
N THR A 19 -23.98 -10.94 6.75
CA THR A 19 -23.89 -9.57 6.26
C THR A 19 -22.45 -9.14 6.00
N PHE A 20 -21.50 -9.52 6.87
CA PHE A 20 -20.14 -9.02 6.83
C PHE A 20 -19.18 -10.01 6.16
N ALA A 21 -18.24 -9.44 5.40
CA ALA A 21 -17.06 -10.11 4.87
C ALA A 21 -15.79 -9.43 5.40
N TYR A 22 -14.71 -10.19 5.49
CA TYR A 22 -13.41 -9.72 5.94
C TYR A 22 -12.38 -9.79 4.82
N THR A 23 -11.70 -8.66 4.57
CA THR A 23 -10.55 -8.61 3.68
C THR A 23 -9.28 -8.48 4.51
N ASN A 24 -8.35 -9.44 4.39
CA ASN A 24 -7.03 -9.34 4.99
C ASN A 24 -6.10 -8.57 4.04
N HIS A 25 -5.37 -7.59 4.56
CA HIS A 25 -4.43 -6.74 3.81
C HIS A 25 -2.97 -6.96 4.18
N THR A 26 -2.65 -7.91 5.06
CA THR A 26 -1.28 -8.11 5.57
C THR A 26 -1.00 -9.56 5.91
N VAL A 27 0.28 -9.94 5.79
CA VAL A 27 0.82 -11.21 6.32
C VAL A 27 1.69 -10.99 7.55
N LEU A 28 1.81 -9.73 8.01
CA LEU A 28 2.62 -9.37 9.18
C LEU A 28 1.77 -9.46 10.44
N ALA A 29 2.10 -10.34 11.36
CA ALA A 29 1.35 -10.52 12.60
C ALA A 29 1.30 -9.24 13.44
N GLU A 30 2.39 -8.46 13.47
CA GLU A 30 2.47 -7.17 14.17
C GLU A 30 1.57 -6.07 13.59
N ALA A 31 1.08 -6.25 12.37
CA ALA A 31 0.16 -5.32 11.72
C ALA A 31 -1.32 -5.71 11.92
N LEU A 32 -1.60 -6.86 12.55
CA LEU A 32 -2.95 -7.24 12.93
C LEU A 32 -3.37 -6.44 14.17
N GLU A 33 -4.47 -5.71 14.03
CA GLU A 33 -4.94 -4.77 15.05
C GLU A 33 -5.40 -5.48 16.32
N THR A 34 -4.84 -5.05 17.44
CA THR A 34 -5.24 -5.51 18.77
C THR A 34 -5.40 -4.34 19.73
N TRP A 35 -6.35 -4.44 20.65
CA TRP A 35 -6.64 -3.42 21.66
C TRP A 35 -6.66 -4.06 23.06
N GLU A 36 -6.24 -3.30 24.06
CA GLU A 36 -6.42 -3.73 25.45
C GLU A 36 -7.90 -3.76 25.81
N MET A 37 -8.35 -4.84 26.46
CA MET A 37 -9.75 -4.99 26.85
C MET A 37 -10.19 -3.86 27.78
N SER A 38 -9.31 -3.38 28.66
CA SER A 38 -9.58 -2.29 29.59
C SER A 38 -10.01 -1.00 28.87
N ILE A 39 -9.50 -0.73 27.66
CA ILE A 39 -9.93 0.42 26.84
C ILE A 39 -11.38 0.25 26.40
N PHE A 40 -11.77 -0.96 25.97
CA PHE A 40 -13.17 -1.25 25.61
C PHE A 40 -14.10 -1.15 26.80
N GLU A 41 -13.70 -1.68 27.96
CA GLU A 41 -14.49 -1.62 29.18
C GLU A 41 -14.70 -0.19 29.67
N GLN A 42 -13.67 0.64 29.56
CA GLN A 42 -13.74 2.04 29.99
C GLN A 42 -14.52 2.94 29.03
N LEU A 43 -14.26 2.80 27.72
CA LEU A 43 -14.80 3.72 26.71
C LEU A 43 -16.08 3.21 26.03
N PHE A 44 -16.22 1.88 25.94
CA PHE A 44 -17.30 1.23 25.20
C PHE A 44 -17.83 0.01 25.96
N PRO A 45 -18.34 0.15 27.21
CA PRO A 45 -18.67 -0.99 28.07
C PRO A 45 -19.66 -1.96 27.40
N ARG A 46 -20.65 -1.48 26.67
CA ARG A 46 -21.60 -2.33 25.95
C ARG A 46 -20.94 -3.14 24.83
N ILE A 47 -19.98 -2.56 24.12
CA ILE A 47 -19.20 -3.27 23.10
C ILE A 47 -18.29 -4.31 23.77
N ALA A 48 -17.70 -4.00 24.93
CA ALA A 48 -16.90 -4.96 25.69
C ALA A 48 -17.72 -6.20 26.08
N GLU A 49 -18.94 -6.02 26.57
CA GLU A 49 -19.87 -7.13 26.87
C GLU A 49 -20.11 -8.01 25.64
N ILE A 50 -20.40 -7.38 24.48
CA ILE A 50 -20.65 -8.08 23.23
C ILE A 50 -19.40 -8.87 22.80
N VAL A 51 -18.22 -8.26 22.86
CA VAL A 51 -16.95 -8.91 22.47
C VAL A 51 -16.63 -10.09 23.39
N ARG A 52 -16.86 -9.98 24.71
CA ARG A 52 -16.69 -11.09 25.66
C ARG A 52 -17.68 -12.22 25.37
N GLU A 53 -18.91 -11.91 25.00
CA GLU A 53 -19.89 -12.93 24.64
C GLU A 53 -19.55 -13.60 23.29
N ILE A 54 -18.99 -12.87 22.32
CA ILE A 54 -18.46 -13.47 21.08
C ILE A 54 -17.34 -14.46 21.41
N ASP A 55 -16.39 -14.06 22.27
CA ASP A 55 -15.28 -14.93 22.69
C ASP A 55 -15.76 -16.17 23.42
N ARG A 56 -16.69 -16.02 24.36
CA ARG A 56 -17.27 -17.15 25.09
C ARG A 56 -17.90 -18.17 24.15
N ARG A 57 -18.74 -17.70 23.21
CA ARG A 57 -19.40 -18.56 22.21
C ARG A 57 -18.42 -19.18 21.22
N PHE A 58 -17.40 -18.42 20.83
CA PHE A 58 -16.31 -18.95 20.01
C PHE A 58 -15.63 -20.14 20.69
N ARG A 59 -15.27 -20.00 21.97
CA ARG A 59 -14.62 -21.08 22.73
C ARG A 59 -15.51 -22.31 22.87
N GLU A 60 -16.81 -22.14 23.09
CA GLU A 60 -17.78 -23.24 23.12
C GLU A 60 -17.89 -23.92 21.73
N ASP A 61 -17.91 -23.17 20.65
CA ASP A 61 -17.92 -23.70 19.27
C ASP A 61 -16.63 -24.52 19.02
N MET A 62 -15.45 -23.99 19.39
CA MET A 62 -14.18 -24.70 19.23
C MET A 62 -14.16 -26.01 20.04
N ALA A 63 -14.60 -25.99 21.28
CA ALA A 63 -14.69 -27.18 22.12
C ALA A 63 -15.65 -28.21 21.50
N SER A 64 -16.80 -27.77 21.00
CA SER A 64 -17.78 -28.65 20.33
C SER A 64 -17.23 -29.32 19.07
N ARG A 65 -16.29 -28.68 18.37
CA ARG A 65 -15.60 -29.21 17.19
C ARG A 65 -14.38 -30.07 17.53
N GLY A 66 -14.03 -30.21 18.80
CA GLY A 66 -12.85 -30.96 19.23
C GLY A 66 -11.52 -30.28 18.91
N VAL A 67 -11.53 -28.96 18.72
CA VAL A 67 -10.28 -28.16 18.53
C VAL A 67 -9.53 -28.16 19.86
N ASP A 68 -8.22 -28.40 19.78
CA ASP A 68 -7.37 -28.40 20.98
C ASP A 68 -7.31 -26.99 21.63
N PRO A 69 -7.11 -26.94 22.97
CA PRO A 69 -7.16 -25.66 23.70
C PRO A 69 -6.12 -24.62 23.26
N GLU A 70 -4.95 -25.03 22.80
CA GLU A 70 -3.89 -24.14 22.37
C GLU A 70 -4.29 -23.45 21.05
N THR A 71 -4.72 -24.23 20.06
CA THR A 71 -5.26 -23.73 18.79
C THR A 71 -6.49 -22.84 19.02
N ALA A 72 -7.41 -23.25 19.89
CA ALA A 72 -8.59 -22.46 20.24
C ALA A 72 -8.20 -21.11 20.87
N ASN A 73 -7.20 -21.07 21.74
CA ASN A 73 -6.70 -19.83 22.34
C ASN A 73 -5.95 -18.95 21.31
N TYR A 74 -5.18 -19.57 20.40
CA TYR A 74 -4.56 -18.83 19.28
C TYR A 74 -5.60 -18.12 18.42
N MET A 75 -6.73 -18.76 18.14
CA MET A 75 -7.82 -18.23 17.30
C MET A 75 -8.82 -17.36 18.08
N ALA A 76 -8.73 -17.27 19.40
CA ALA A 76 -9.74 -16.60 20.22
C ALA A 76 -9.84 -15.10 19.93
N PRO A 77 -11.07 -14.55 19.82
CA PRO A 77 -11.35 -13.13 19.72
C PRO A 77 -10.73 -12.29 20.84
N VAL A 78 -10.66 -12.86 22.06
CA VAL A 78 -10.01 -12.24 23.20
C VAL A 78 -8.99 -13.21 23.79
N ALA A 79 -7.74 -12.79 23.91
CA ALA A 79 -6.71 -13.50 24.65
C ALA A 79 -5.70 -12.49 25.22
N ASP A 80 -5.08 -12.86 26.34
CA ASP A 80 -4.09 -12.04 27.06
C ASP A 80 -4.62 -10.62 27.34
N GLU A 81 -5.88 -10.52 27.73
CA GLU A 81 -6.61 -9.26 27.96
C GLU A 81 -6.59 -8.30 26.75
N ARG A 82 -6.47 -8.84 25.54
CA ARG A 82 -6.50 -8.09 24.30
C ARG A 82 -7.63 -8.55 23.39
N VAL A 83 -8.34 -7.57 22.83
CA VAL A 83 -9.30 -7.76 21.73
C VAL A 83 -8.52 -7.88 20.42
N ARG A 84 -8.74 -8.95 19.68
CA ARG A 84 -8.07 -9.26 18.41
C ARG A 84 -9.02 -9.05 17.26
N MET A 85 -8.93 -7.89 16.61
CA MET A 85 -9.91 -7.45 15.60
C MET A 85 -10.02 -8.41 14.41
N ALA A 86 -8.89 -8.91 13.92
CA ALA A 86 -8.87 -9.85 12.80
C ALA A 86 -9.56 -11.18 13.16
N TRP A 87 -9.43 -11.67 14.40
CA TRP A 87 -10.06 -12.92 14.83
C TRP A 87 -11.57 -12.77 14.98
N ILE A 88 -12.05 -11.64 15.51
CA ILE A 88 -13.47 -11.32 15.50
C ILE A 88 -13.99 -11.29 14.05
N ALA A 89 -13.27 -10.63 13.15
CA ALA A 89 -13.64 -10.53 11.75
C ALA A 89 -13.69 -11.90 11.05
N CYS A 90 -12.70 -12.78 11.30
CA CYS A 90 -12.70 -14.14 10.76
C CYS A 90 -13.90 -14.97 11.24
N TYR A 91 -14.25 -14.87 12.53
CA TYR A 91 -15.36 -15.61 13.08
C TYR A 91 -16.71 -15.10 12.60
N ALA A 92 -16.89 -13.77 12.62
CA ALA A 92 -18.16 -13.10 12.30
C ALA A 92 -18.48 -13.02 10.80
N SER A 93 -17.49 -13.18 9.90
CA SER A 93 -17.69 -13.01 8.46
C SER A 93 -18.11 -14.31 7.77
N TYR A 94 -18.94 -14.18 6.74
CA TYR A 94 -19.26 -15.31 5.84
C TYR A 94 -18.17 -15.57 4.80
N SER A 95 -17.31 -14.56 4.52
CA SER A 95 -16.28 -14.62 3.49
C SER A 95 -15.01 -13.93 3.98
N ILE A 96 -13.86 -14.55 3.70
CA ILE A 96 -12.52 -14.05 4.02
C ILE A 96 -11.71 -14.04 2.73
N ASN A 97 -11.17 -12.88 2.34
CA ASN A 97 -10.33 -12.83 1.15
C ASN A 97 -8.95 -12.23 1.39
N GLY A 98 -7.98 -12.75 0.64
CA GLY A 98 -6.74 -12.08 0.37
C GLY A 98 -6.90 -11.08 -0.78
N VAL A 99 -5.85 -10.28 -1.06
CA VAL A 99 -5.87 -9.18 -2.03
C VAL A 99 -5.00 -9.41 -3.27
N ALA A 100 -4.44 -10.60 -3.39
CA ALA A 100 -3.77 -11.15 -4.57
C ALA A 100 -3.76 -12.67 -4.48
N ALA A 101 -3.62 -13.39 -5.59
CA ALA A 101 -3.62 -14.86 -5.59
C ALA A 101 -2.54 -15.42 -4.64
N LEU A 102 -1.29 -14.98 -4.78
CA LEU A 102 -0.19 -15.38 -3.89
C LEU A 102 -0.47 -15.04 -2.42
N HIS A 103 -0.97 -13.83 -2.14
CA HIS A 103 -1.34 -13.43 -0.77
C HIS A 103 -2.41 -14.34 -0.19
N THR A 104 -3.42 -14.69 -0.97
CA THR A 104 -4.49 -15.60 -0.55
C THR A 104 -3.95 -16.98 -0.18
N GLU A 105 -3.02 -17.52 -0.95
CA GLU A 105 -2.39 -18.80 -0.62
C GLU A 105 -1.50 -18.70 0.64
N ILE A 106 -0.77 -17.59 0.82
CA ILE A 106 0.03 -17.36 2.04
C ILE A 106 -0.87 -17.32 3.29
N ILE A 107 -1.98 -16.57 3.27
CA ILE A 107 -2.86 -16.50 4.45
C ILE A 107 -3.53 -17.83 4.77
N LYS A 108 -3.86 -18.64 3.76
CA LYS A 108 -4.38 -20.00 3.95
C LYS A 108 -3.36 -20.96 4.56
N ALA A 109 -2.08 -20.84 4.15
CA ALA A 109 -1.02 -21.75 4.54
C ALA A 109 -0.33 -21.37 5.86
N ASP A 110 -0.39 -20.09 6.25
CA ASP A 110 0.36 -19.53 7.38
C ASP A 110 -0.55 -18.70 8.29
N THR A 111 -0.76 -17.42 8.00
CA THR A 111 -1.34 -16.42 8.91
C THR A 111 -2.73 -16.81 9.45
N LEU A 112 -3.60 -17.36 8.60
CA LEU A 112 -4.96 -17.78 8.94
C LEU A 112 -5.17 -19.30 8.75
N LYS A 113 -4.10 -20.07 8.79
CA LYS A 113 -4.15 -21.52 8.57
C LYS A 113 -5.22 -22.24 9.42
N PRO A 114 -5.30 -22.07 10.74
CA PRO A 114 -6.33 -22.75 11.55
C PRO A 114 -7.74 -22.35 11.15
N TRP A 115 -7.94 -21.11 10.74
CA TRP A 115 -9.23 -20.62 10.22
C TRP A 115 -9.61 -21.28 8.90
N HIS A 116 -8.61 -21.44 8.00
CA HIS A 116 -8.82 -22.11 6.72
C HIS A 116 -9.11 -23.62 6.89
N GLU A 117 -8.43 -24.27 7.80
CA GLU A 117 -8.65 -25.69 8.09
C GLU A 117 -10.08 -25.95 8.62
N LEU A 118 -10.61 -25.06 9.45
CA LEU A 118 -11.97 -25.20 10.02
C LEU A 118 -13.07 -24.73 9.06
N TRP A 119 -12.82 -23.69 8.27
CA TRP A 119 -13.81 -23.09 7.37
C TRP A 119 -13.23 -22.79 5.99
N PRO A 120 -12.79 -23.83 5.22
CA PRO A 120 -12.16 -23.62 3.92
C PRO A 120 -13.05 -22.87 2.93
N GLY A 121 -14.37 -23.07 3.02
CA GLY A 121 -15.35 -22.41 2.14
C GLY A 121 -15.50 -20.90 2.35
N LYS A 122 -14.98 -20.33 3.44
CA LYS A 122 -14.94 -18.88 3.64
C LYS A 122 -13.86 -18.19 2.78
N PHE A 123 -12.80 -18.91 2.39
CA PHE A 123 -11.60 -18.31 1.80
C PHE A 123 -11.70 -18.16 0.29
N ASN A 124 -11.40 -16.96 -0.19
CA ASN A 124 -11.35 -16.66 -1.62
C ASN A 124 -10.35 -15.52 -1.91
N ASN A 125 -10.09 -15.25 -3.19
CA ASN A 125 -9.23 -14.17 -3.63
C ASN A 125 -10.06 -13.02 -4.23
N LYS A 126 -9.71 -11.78 -3.87
CA LYS A 126 -10.17 -10.55 -4.52
C LYS A 126 -8.95 -9.69 -4.81
N THR A 127 -8.37 -9.86 -5.99
CA THR A 127 -7.19 -9.08 -6.40
C THR A 127 -7.47 -7.59 -6.34
N ASN A 128 -6.59 -6.84 -5.66
CA ASN A 128 -6.66 -5.38 -5.66
C ASN A 128 -6.50 -4.83 -7.07
N GLY A 129 -7.05 -3.67 -7.29
CA GLY A 129 -6.92 -2.91 -8.52
C GLY A 129 -6.88 -1.41 -8.26
N VAL A 130 -6.67 -0.65 -9.31
CA VAL A 130 -6.71 0.82 -9.30
C VAL A 130 -7.64 1.30 -10.41
N THR A 131 -8.29 2.44 -10.19
CA THR A 131 -9.20 2.98 -11.19
C THR A 131 -8.45 3.73 -12.31
N PRO A 132 -8.62 3.36 -13.58
CA PRO A 132 -8.01 4.08 -14.70
C PRO A 132 -8.57 5.50 -14.86
N ARG A 133 -9.78 5.76 -14.37
CA ARG A 133 -10.39 7.10 -14.38
C ARG A 133 -9.53 8.12 -13.65
N ARG A 134 -9.02 7.79 -12.45
CA ARG A 134 -8.13 8.67 -11.69
C ARG A 134 -6.69 8.56 -12.14
N TRP A 135 -6.17 7.34 -12.19
CA TRP A 135 -4.73 7.08 -12.27
C TRP A 135 -4.18 7.08 -13.70
N LEU A 136 -5.06 7.21 -14.69
CA LEU A 136 -4.68 7.36 -16.09
C LEU A 136 -5.37 8.60 -16.70
N LYS A 137 -6.71 8.63 -16.80
CA LYS A 137 -7.43 9.71 -17.49
C LYS A 137 -7.30 11.06 -16.77
N GLN A 138 -7.51 11.10 -15.44
CA GLN A 138 -7.52 12.37 -14.70
C GLN A 138 -6.11 12.90 -14.44
N CYS A 139 -5.18 12.06 -13.97
CA CYS A 139 -3.86 12.54 -13.57
C CYS A 139 -2.87 12.66 -14.74
N ASN A 140 -3.15 12.07 -15.89
CA ASN A 140 -2.30 12.13 -17.09
C ASN A 140 -3.14 12.39 -18.36
N PRO A 141 -3.77 13.59 -18.49
CA PRO A 141 -4.68 13.87 -19.60
C PRO A 141 -3.99 13.79 -20.97
N ARG A 142 -2.70 14.18 -21.09
CA ARG A 142 -1.94 14.06 -22.33
C ARG A 142 -1.80 12.60 -22.79
N LEU A 143 -1.57 11.70 -21.86
CA LEU A 143 -1.54 10.26 -22.17
C LEU A 143 -2.94 9.74 -22.50
N ALA A 144 -3.96 10.23 -21.81
CA ALA A 144 -5.35 9.87 -22.11
C ALA A 144 -5.74 10.26 -23.55
N ASP A 145 -5.41 11.48 -23.99
CA ASP A 145 -5.64 11.94 -25.34
C ASP A 145 -4.91 11.06 -26.38
N LEU A 146 -3.66 10.66 -26.09
CA LEU A 146 -2.92 9.71 -26.93
C LEU A 146 -3.61 8.35 -27.02
N LEU A 147 -4.13 7.83 -25.90
CA LEU A 147 -4.84 6.55 -25.87
C LEU A 147 -6.18 6.63 -26.62
N ASP A 148 -6.91 7.71 -26.49
CA ASP A 148 -8.14 7.97 -27.27
C ASP A 148 -7.84 7.98 -28.78
N ASP A 149 -6.74 8.61 -29.21
CA ASP A 149 -6.29 8.63 -30.61
C ASP A 149 -5.92 7.23 -31.12
N VAL A 150 -5.15 6.47 -30.31
CA VAL A 150 -4.67 5.12 -30.71
C VAL A 150 -5.80 4.10 -30.77
N THR A 151 -6.76 4.16 -29.82
CA THR A 151 -7.85 3.20 -29.74
C THR A 151 -9.09 3.62 -30.51
N GLY A 152 -9.17 4.91 -30.90
CA GLY A 152 -10.34 5.50 -31.56
C GLY A 152 -11.54 5.72 -30.63
N SER A 153 -11.39 5.52 -29.32
CA SER A 153 -12.45 5.71 -28.33
C SER A 153 -11.91 5.88 -26.91
N ASP A 154 -12.78 6.24 -25.96
CA ASP A 154 -12.45 6.29 -24.52
C ASP A 154 -12.92 5.05 -23.73
N GLU A 155 -13.23 3.96 -24.43
CA GLU A 155 -13.71 2.71 -23.78
C GLU A 155 -12.69 2.12 -22.80
N TRP A 156 -11.39 2.27 -23.06
CA TRP A 156 -10.31 1.85 -22.16
C TRP A 156 -10.46 2.42 -20.74
N VAL A 157 -11.17 3.53 -20.56
CA VAL A 157 -11.43 4.13 -19.24
C VAL A 157 -12.31 3.21 -18.37
N ARG A 158 -13.11 2.37 -19.00
CA ARG A 158 -13.99 1.40 -18.33
C ARG A 158 -13.41 -0.02 -18.36
N ASP A 159 -12.74 -0.35 -19.46
CA ASP A 159 -12.16 -1.68 -19.70
C ASP A 159 -10.77 -1.54 -20.32
N LEU A 160 -9.73 -1.68 -19.48
CA LEU A 160 -8.34 -1.60 -19.93
C LEU A 160 -7.95 -2.73 -20.91
N THR A 161 -8.73 -3.80 -21.03
CA THR A 161 -8.44 -4.88 -21.99
C THR A 161 -8.50 -4.42 -23.44
N VAL A 162 -9.22 -3.32 -23.72
CA VAL A 162 -9.23 -2.67 -25.03
C VAL A 162 -7.81 -2.30 -25.48
N LEU A 163 -6.94 -1.85 -24.58
CA LEU A 163 -5.55 -1.46 -24.90
C LEU A 163 -4.74 -2.66 -25.43
N ALA A 164 -4.99 -3.88 -24.95
CA ALA A 164 -4.28 -5.07 -25.38
C ALA A 164 -4.45 -5.36 -26.89
N GLN A 165 -5.52 -4.88 -27.50
CA GLN A 165 -5.79 -5.08 -28.94
C GLN A 165 -4.89 -4.20 -29.83
N HIS A 166 -4.22 -3.20 -29.24
CA HIS A 166 -3.39 -2.20 -29.94
C HIS A 166 -1.89 -2.35 -29.67
N THR A 167 -1.46 -3.39 -28.91
CA THR A 167 -0.05 -3.58 -28.52
C THR A 167 0.83 -4.11 -29.65
N ASP A 168 0.27 -4.89 -30.58
CA ASP A 168 1.05 -5.58 -31.61
C ASP A 168 1.42 -4.70 -32.83
N SER A 169 0.82 -3.50 -32.93
CA SER A 169 1.02 -2.60 -34.08
C SER A 169 1.01 -1.13 -33.64
N VAL A 170 1.89 -0.78 -32.69
CA VAL A 170 2.02 0.63 -32.24
C VAL A 170 2.74 1.44 -33.31
N PRO A 171 2.14 2.50 -33.88
CA PRO A 171 2.81 3.37 -34.83
C PRO A 171 4.07 4.02 -34.26
N GLU A 172 5.11 4.22 -35.06
CA GLU A 172 6.39 4.78 -34.64
C GLU A 172 6.24 6.18 -33.98
N ASN A 173 5.36 7.00 -34.50
CA ASN A 173 5.06 8.33 -33.94
C ASN A 173 4.46 8.30 -32.52
N VAL A 174 3.92 7.17 -32.07
CA VAL A 174 3.42 7.02 -30.70
C VAL A 174 4.57 7.06 -29.68
N TYR A 175 5.74 6.50 -30.02
CA TYR A 175 6.90 6.52 -29.13
C TYR A 175 7.45 7.96 -28.96
N GLU A 176 7.46 8.76 -30.02
CA GLU A 176 7.84 10.16 -29.95
C GLU A 176 6.86 10.94 -29.06
N ARG A 177 5.55 10.77 -29.27
CA ARG A 177 4.50 11.40 -28.45
C ARG A 177 4.59 10.97 -27.00
N LEU A 178 4.85 9.70 -26.68
CA LEU A 178 5.05 9.22 -25.31
C LEU A 178 6.23 9.93 -24.63
N THR A 179 7.33 10.13 -25.36
CA THR A 179 8.52 10.84 -24.86
C THR A 179 8.19 12.31 -24.55
N GLU A 180 7.48 12.98 -25.44
CA GLU A 180 7.03 14.38 -25.24
C GLU A 180 6.07 14.51 -24.06
N ILE A 181 5.11 13.58 -23.93
CA ILE A 181 4.15 13.53 -22.81
C ILE A 181 4.90 13.33 -21.48
N LYS A 182 5.82 12.38 -21.43
CA LYS A 182 6.63 12.14 -20.23
C LYS A 182 7.43 13.37 -19.84
N ARG A 183 8.10 14.01 -20.81
CA ARG A 183 8.87 15.24 -20.59
C ARG A 183 7.97 16.37 -20.07
N ALA A 184 6.80 16.57 -20.65
CA ALA A 184 5.84 17.60 -20.21
C ALA A 184 5.36 17.33 -18.77
N ASN A 185 5.05 16.08 -18.41
CA ASN A 185 4.67 15.71 -17.06
C ASN A 185 5.80 15.95 -16.04
N LYS A 186 7.06 15.73 -16.44
CA LYS A 186 8.24 16.00 -15.61
C LYS A 186 8.45 17.50 -15.39
N VAL A 187 8.21 18.33 -16.39
CA VAL A 187 8.24 19.81 -16.28
C VAL A 187 7.14 20.31 -15.33
N ASP A 188 5.92 19.77 -15.46
CA ASP A 188 4.81 20.10 -14.56
C ASP A 188 5.13 19.73 -13.12
N PHE A 189 5.67 18.52 -12.88
CA PHE A 189 6.12 18.08 -11.58
C PHE A 189 7.25 18.97 -11.03
N ALA A 190 8.27 19.29 -11.82
CA ALA A 190 9.38 20.14 -11.41
C ALA A 190 8.87 21.52 -10.95
N THR A 191 7.92 22.11 -11.69
CA THR A 191 7.27 23.36 -11.30
C THR A 191 6.47 23.23 -10.00
N TRP A 192 5.73 22.15 -9.87
CA TRP A 192 4.91 21.87 -8.68
C TRP A 192 5.77 21.64 -7.43
N VAL A 193 6.84 20.85 -7.54
CA VAL A 193 7.71 20.52 -6.41
C VAL A 193 8.55 21.71 -5.97
N ALA A 194 9.03 22.54 -6.89
CA ALA A 194 9.74 23.78 -6.57
C ALA A 194 8.87 24.74 -5.72
N ARG A 195 7.60 24.89 -6.08
CA ARG A 195 6.65 25.74 -5.32
C ARG A 195 6.28 25.15 -3.96
N ARG A 196 6.19 23.81 -3.87
CA ARG A 196 5.69 23.13 -2.68
C ARG A 196 6.77 22.82 -1.66
N GLU A 197 7.90 22.30 -2.13
CA GLU A 197 8.98 21.79 -1.28
C GLU A 197 10.24 22.68 -1.32
N GLY A 198 10.27 23.70 -2.21
CA GLY A 198 11.41 24.62 -2.34
C GLY A 198 12.64 23.98 -2.99
N VAL A 199 12.47 22.84 -3.68
CA VAL A 199 13.57 22.12 -4.34
C VAL A 199 13.41 22.18 -5.85
N GLU A 200 14.40 22.77 -6.52
CA GLU A 200 14.47 22.79 -7.99
C GLU A 200 15.06 21.45 -8.48
N VAL A 201 14.40 20.85 -9.47
CA VAL A 201 14.82 19.60 -10.09
C VAL A 201 14.89 19.73 -11.60
N ASP A 202 15.86 19.04 -12.22
CA ASP A 202 16.06 19.00 -13.67
C ASP A 202 15.07 17.99 -14.29
N PRO A 203 14.11 18.40 -15.15
CA PRO A 203 13.17 17.47 -15.77
C PRO A 203 13.84 16.49 -16.76
N GLU A 204 15.09 16.71 -17.15
CA GLU A 204 15.84 15.76 -17.99
C GLU A 204 16.53 14.66 -17.16
N ALA A 205 16.59 14.79 -15.83
CA ALA A 205 17.11 13.76 -14.93
C ALA A 205 16.15 12.57 -14.83
N ILE A 206 16.63 11.37 -14.51
CA ILE A 206 15.80 10.22 -14.18
C ILE A 206 15.05 10.50 -12.86
N PHE A 207 13.72 10.43 -12.90
CA PHE A 207 12.88 10.53 -11.71
C PHE A 207 12.66 9.15 -11.11
N ASP A 208 13.38 8.87 -10.02
CA ASP A 208 13.37 7.62 -9.26
C ASP A 208 12.46 7.78 -8.03
N VAL A 209 11.35 7.05 -8.00
CA VAL A 209 10.23 7.33 -7.12
C VAL A 209 9.94 6.19 -6.15
N GLN A 210 9.93 6.51 -4.85
CA GLN A 210 9.50 5.61 -3.79
C GLN A 210 8.44 6.28 -2.91
N ILE A 211 7.18 6.23 -3.32
CA ILE A 211 6.05 6.84 -2.62
C ILE A 211 5.12 5.78 -2.01
N LYS A 212 5.27 5.54 -0.72
CA LYS A 212 4.49 4.55 0.04
C LYS A 212 4.65 4.80 1.54
N ARG A 213 3.71 4.29 2.36
CA ARG A 213 3.86 4.34 3.82
C ARG A 213 5.24 3.82 4.22
N LEU A 214 5.87 4.47 5.19
CA LEU A 214 7.18 4.02 5.66
C LEU A 214 7.01 2.79 6.56
N HIS A 215 7.73 1.74 6.21
CA HIS A 215 7.80 0.50 6.97
C HIS A 215 9.11 -0.23 6.65
N GLU A 216 9.70 -0.91 7.64
CA GLU A 216 10.99 -1.60 7.47
C GLU A 216 10.95 -2.61 6.32
N TYR A 217 9.86 -3.39 6.14
CA TYR A 217 9.76 -4.37 5.06
C TYR A 217 9.71 -3.76 3.65
N LYS A 218 9.33 -2.48 3.52
CA LYS A 218 9.31 -1.74 2.23
C LYS A 218 10.69 -1.24 1.81
N ARG A 219 11.65 -1.29 2.72
CA ARG A 219 13.08 -1.04 2.51
C ARG A 219 13.44 0.36 1.99
N GLN A 220 12.71 1.40 2.40
CA GLN A 220 13.12 2.79 2.11
C GLN A 220 14.52 3.10 2.65
N LEU A 221 14.93 2.46 3.75
CA LEU A 221 16.29 2.56 4.27
C LEU A 221 17.34 2.05 3.26
N LEU A 222 17.05 0.96 2.54
CA LEU A 222 17.96 0.45 1.51
C LEU A 222 18.17 1.46 0.38
N ASN A 223 17.10 2.10 -0.10
CA ASN A 223 17.18 3.16 -1.09
C ASN A 223 17.94 4.39 -0.57
N ALA A 224 17.70 4.79 0.69
CA ALA A 224 18.45 5.87 1.34
C ALA A 224 19.96 5.58 1.42
N LEU A 225 20.35 4.34 1.74
CA LEU A 225 21.74 3.91 1.76
C LEU A 225 22.37 3.88 0.35
N TYR A 226 21.60 3.50 -0.67
CA TYR A 226 22.04 3.58 -2.06
C TYR A 226 22.34 5.02 -2.50
N ILE A 227 21.51 5.98 -2.07
CA ILE A 227 21.74 7.40 -2.36
C ILE A 227 23.06 7.88 -1.70
N LEU A 228 23.32 7.45 -0.48
CA LEU A 228 24.59 7.76 0.20
C LEU A 228 25.79 7.11 -0.49
N ASP A 229 25.68 5.86 -0.93
CA ASP A 229 26.72 5.19 -1.72
C ASP A 229 27.01 5.99 -2.99
N LEU A 230 25.98 6.35 -3.75
CA LEU A 230 26.12 7.16 -4.96
C LEU A 230 26.75 8.52 -4.68
N TYR A 231 26.34 9.19 -3.59
CA TYR A 231 26.92 10.46 -3.14
C TYR A 231 28.43 10.33 -2.89
N PHE A 232 28.87 9.34 -2.10
CA PHE A 232 30.28 9.16 -1.81
C PHE A 232 31.09 8.77 -3.06
N ARG A 233 30.56 7.95 -3.92
CA ARG A 233 31.20 7.61 -5.20
C ARG A 233 31.41 8.84 -6.08
N LEU A 234 30.45 9.76 -6.14
CA LEU A 234 30.57 11.01 -6.88
C LEU A 234 31.58 11.99 -6.24
N LYS A 235 31.76 11.92 -4.91
CA LYS A 235 32.80 12.69 -4.19
C LYS A 235 34.18 12.12 -4.42
N GLU A 236 34.32 10.80 -4.51
CA GLU A 236 35.58 10.11 -4.76
C GLU A 236 36.02 10.20 -6.22
N ASP A 237 35.07 10.13 -7.15
CA ASP A 237 35.27 10.23 -8.60
C ASP A 237 34.25 11.22 -9.23
N PRO A 238 34.62 12.50 -9.32
CA PRO A 238 33.77 13.53 -9.94
C PRO A 238 33.45 13.27 -11.41
N ASP A 239 34.27 12.50 -12.12
CA ASP A 239 34.12 12.14 -13.52
C ASP A 239 33.32 10.84 -13.72
N LEU A 240 32.83 10.23 -12.66
CA LEU A 240 32.03 9.01 -12.72
C LEU A 240 30.85 9.16 -13.69
N GLU A 241 30.83 8.39 -14.76
CA GLU A 241 29.73 8.37 -15.73
C GLU A 241 28.47 7.80 -15.10
N THR A 242 27.48 8.66 -14.79
CA THR A 242 26.17 8.26 -14.31
C THR A 242 25.13 9.28 -14.78
N PRO A 243 23.92 8.84 -15.14
CA PRO A 243 22.86 9.78 -15.51
C PRO A 243 22.45 10.63 -14.32
N LYS A 244 22.02 11.87 -14.58
CA LYS A 244 21.40 12.71 -13.56
C LYS A 244 20.17 12.01 -12.98
N ARG A 245 19.97 12.09 -11.66
CA ARG A 245 18.89 11.41 -10.97
C ARG A 245 18.26 12.28 -9.89
N VAL A 246 16.95 12.26 -9.85
CA VAL A 246 16.14 12.85 -8.78
C VAL A 246 15.44 11.72 -8.02
N PHE A 247 15.83 11.53 -6.77
CA PHE A 247 15.16 10.58 -5.88
C PHE A 247 13.98 11.25 -5.19
N ILE A 248 12.78 10.71 -5.40
CA ILE A 248 11.54 11.30 -4.91
C ILE A 248 10.91 10.36 -3.90
N PHE A 249 10.89 10.78 -2.63
CA PHE A 249 10.21 10.07 -1.56
C PHE A 249 8.90 10.74 -1.20
N GLY A 250 7.92 9.91 -0.80
CA GLY A 250 6.69 10.36 -0.17
C GLY A 250 6.24 9.29 0.81
N ALA A 251 6.21 9.62 2.11
CA ALA A 251 5.93 8.65 3.13
C ALA A 251 5.24 9.27 4.35
N LYS A 252 4.49 8.43 5.06
CA LYS A 252 4.00 8.69 6.42
C LYS A 252 4.30 7.47 7.28
N ALA A 253 4.67 7.70 8.54
CA ALA A 253 4.87 6.66 9.54
C ALA A 253 3.71 6.68 10.56
N ALA A 254 3.38 5.52 11.12
CA ALA A 254 2.49 5.47 12.28
C ALA A 254 3.11 6.26 13.46
N PRO A 255 2.30 6.96 14.28
CA PRO A 255 2.81 7.83 15.35
C PRO A 255 3.76 7.14 16.33
N GLY A 256 3.47 5.89 16.69
CA GLY A 256 4.30 5.07 17.61
C GLY A 256 5.50 4.37 16.94
N TYR A 257 5.62 4.40 15.62
CA TYR A 257 6.68 3.67 14.92
C TYR A 257 7.99 4.46 14.87
N VAL A 258 8.75 4.41 15.95
CA VAL A 258 9.98 5.19 16.17
C VAL A 258 11.01 4.98 15.06
N ARG A 259 11.28 3.73 14.66
CA ARG A 259 12.23 3.41 13.59
C ARG A 259 11.83 4.00 12.24
N ALA A 260 10.54 3.90 11.88
CA ALA A 260 10.03 4.49 10.66
C ALA A 260 10.22 6.02 10.64
N LYS A 261 9.95 6.69 11.75
CA LYS A 261 10.21 8.14 11.89
C LYS A 261 11.70 8.47 11.79
N ALA A 262 12.58 7.62 12.34
CA ALA A 262 14.02 7.78 12.20
C ALA A 262 14.50 7.67 10.76
N VAL A 263 13.91 6.74 9.95
CA VAL A 263 14.22 6.63 8.52
C VAL A 263 13.75 7.87 7.75
N ILE A 264 12.56 8.43 8.06
CA ILE A 264 12.13 9.71 7.45
C ILE A 264 13.14 10.82 7.77
N LYS A 265 13.59 10.91 9.02
CA LYS A 265 14.59 11.90 9.42
C LYS A 265 15.92 11.69 8.66
N LEU A 266 16.35 10.44 8.49
CA LEU A 266 17.55 10.11 7.73
C LEU A 266 17.43 10.55 6.27
N ILE A 267 16.31 10.24 5.61
CA ILE A 267 16.08 10.66 4.21
C ILE A 267 16.15 12.18 4.06
N ASN A 268 15.55 12.93 4.99
CA ASN A 268 15.64 14.39 4.97
C ASN A 268 17.06 14.90 5.22
N ALA A 269 17.81 14.27 6.14
CA ALA A 269 19.22 14.63 6.37
C ALA A 269 20.11 14.32 5.14
N ILE A 270 19.83 13.24 4.41
CA ILE A 270 20.48 12.94 3.13
C ILE A 270 20.09 13.98 2.07
N ALA A 271 18.83 14.40 2.03
CA ALA A 271 18.39 15.45 1.12
C ALA A 271 19.13 16.77 1.39
N ASP A 272 19.26 17.16 2.66
CA ASP A 272 20.02 18.35 3.04
C ASP A 272 21.50 18.23 2.65
N LEU A 273 22.13 17.07 2.88
CA LEU A 273 23.52 16.81 2.51
C LEU A 273 23.73 16.93 0.99
N VAL A 274 22.95 16.17 0.22
CA VAL A 274 23.13 16.05 -1.24
C VAL A 274 22.73 17.33 -1.97
N ASN A 275 21.62 17.94 -1.58
CA ASN A 275 21.08 19.10 -2.28
C ASN A 275 21.90 20.39 -2.09
N ASN A 276 22.67 20.49 -1.00
CA ASN A 276 23.52 21.64 -0.69
C ASN A 276 25.00 21.45 -1.04
N ASP A 277 25.40 20.26 -1.52
CA ASP A 277 26.77 20.02 -1.98
C ASP A 277 26.93 20.39 -3.47
N GLU A 278 27.63 21.47 -3.77
CA GLU A 278 27.81 22.00 -5.12
C GLU A 278 28.52 21.03 -6.08
N GLU A 279 29.32 20.09 -5.57
CA GLU A 279 30.01 19.09 -6.39
C GLU A 279 29.07 17.97 -6.87
N VAL A 280 27.96 17.75 -6.17
CA VAL A 280 27.04 16.62 -6.43
C VAL A 280 25.66 17.08 -6.88
N ASN A 281 25.18 18.21 -6.40
CA ASN A 281 23.78 18.63 -6.50
C ASN A 281 23.28 18.89 -7.93
N SER A 282 24.18 19.06 -8.90
CA SER A 282 23.85 19.16 -10.32
C SER A 282 23.55 17.79 -10.97
N ARG A 283 23.93 16.69 -10.32
CA ARG A 283 23.84 15.31 -10.81
C ARG A 283 22.82 14.48 -10.02
N VAL A 284 22.71 14.71 -8.72
CA VAL A 284 21.78 14.01 -7.82
C VAL A 284 21.00 15.02 -7.00
N LYS A 285 19.69 14.84 -6.94
CA LYS A 285 18.80 15.57 -6.04
C LYS A 285 17.95 14.58 -5.25
N VAL A 286 17.59 14.95 -4.03
CA VAL A 286 16.69 14.18 -3.19
C VAL A 286 15.54 15.07 -2.75
N VAL A 287 14.32 14.59 -2.98
CA VAL A 287 13.08 15.28 -2.63
C VAL A 287 12.26 14.42 -1.69
N PHE A 288 11.87 14.96 -0.54
CA PHE A 288 10.88 14.34 0.33
C PHE A 288 9.58 15.13 0.28
N VAL A 289 8.55 14.58 -0.38
CA VAL A 289 7.25 15.22 -0.52
C VAL A 289 6.47 15.12 0.79
N HIS A 290 6.31 16.26 1.46
CA HIS A 290 5.59 16.35 2.73
C HIS A 290 4.10 16.04 2.58
N ASN A 291 3.52 15.47 3.64
CA ASN A 291 2.10 15.12 3.70
C ASN A 291 1.62 14.34 2.45
N TYR A 292 2.40 13.34 2.03
CA TYR A 292 2.04 12.49 0.89
C TYR A 292 0.64 11.89 1.06
N ASN A 293 -0.19 12.08 0.05
CA ASN A 293 -1.56 11.58 -0.07
C ASN A 293 -1.94 11.48 -1.57
N VAL A 294 -3.22 11.30 -1.88
CA VAL A 294 -3.70 11.13 -3.27
C VAL A 294 -3.34 12.31 -4.17
N SER A 295 -3.47 13.57 -3.71
CA SER A 295 -3.22 14.75 -4.56
C SER A 295 -1.74 14.88 -4.99
N PRO A 296 -0.72 14.78 -4.09
CA PRO A 296 0.67 14.64 -4.53
C PRO A 296 0.92 13.46 -5.46
N ALA A 297 0.27 12.31 -5.23
CA ALA A 297 0.45 11.14 -6.08
C ALA A 297 0.04 11.39 -7.54
N GLU A 298 -1.00 12.17 -7.77
CA GLU A 298 -1.48 12.55 -9.11
C GLU A 298 -0.46 13.37 -9.91
N HIS A 299 0.45 14.08 -9.24
CA HIS A 299 1.56 14.81 -9.88
C HIS A 299 2.80 13.93 -10.07
N ILE A 300 3.10 13.07 -9.09
CA ILE A 300 4.34 12.29 -9.06
C ILE A 300 4.27 11.12 -10.06
N ILE A 301 3.15 10.40 -10.09
CA ILE A 301 3.02 9.15 -10.86
C ILE A 301 3.22 9.37 -12.36
N PRO A 302 2.59 10.37 -13.02
CA PRO A 302 2.81 10.60 -14.44
C PRO A 302 4.24 11.04 -14.80
N ALA A 303 4.96 11.65 -13.84
CA ALA A 303 6.32 12.15 -14.04
C ALA A 303 7.41 11.10 -13.75
N ALA A 304 7.10 9.98 -13.13
CA ALA A 304 8.08 8.97 -12.75
C ALA A 304 8.69 8.25 -13.96
N ASP A 305 10.01 8.02 -13.91
CA ASP A 305 10.72 7.14 -14.84
C ASP A 305 10.96 5.76 -14.20
N VAL A 306 11.31 5.73 -12.92
CA VAL A 306 11.55 4.52 -12.14
C VAL A 306 10.61 4.49 -10.93
N SER A 307 10.00 3.35 -10.69
CA SER A 307 9.16 3.08 -9.53
C SER A 307 9.81 2.04 -8.64
N GLU A 308 10.20 2.42 -7.41
CA GLU A 308 10.85 1.54 -6.45
C GLU A 308 9.85 0.57 -5.80
N GLN A 309 9.89 -0.69 -6.23
CA GLN A 309 9.07 -1.79 -5.72
C GLN A 309 9.96 -2.86 -5.08
N ILE A 310 10.69 -2.46 -4.04
CA ILE A 310 11.78 -3.23 -3.42
C ILE A 310 11.43 -3.85 -2.06
N SER A 311 10.16 -4.07 -1.76
CA SER A 311 9.72 -4.74 -0.52
C SER A 311 10.32 -6.14 -0.40
N MET A 312 10.46 -6.63 0.84
CA MET A 312 10.88 -8.02 1.08
C MET A 312 9.88 -8.99 0.44
N ALA A 313 10.40 -10.07 -0.13
CA ALA A 313 9.59 -11.09 -0.81
C ALA A 313 8.48 -11.64 0.10
N GLY A 314 7.26 -11.75 -0.43
CA GLY A 314 6.09 -12.27 0.27
C GLY A 314 5.51 -11.36 1.38
N LYS A 315 6.07 -10.16 1.62
CA LYS A 315 5.59 -9.27 2.68
C LYS A 315 4.64 -8.16 2.18
N GLU A 316 4.71 -7.78 0.91
CA GLU A 316 3.74 -6.88 0.28
C GLU A 316 2.56 -7.71 -0.24
N ALA A 317 1.42 -7.67 0.41
CA ALA A 317 0.26 -8.52 0.12
C ALA A 317 -0.20 -8.41 -1.35
N SER A 318 -0.25 -7.21 -1.88
CA SER A 318 -0.54 -6.91 -3.29
C SER A 318 0.24 -5.67 -3.74
N GLY A 319 0.22 -4.60 -2.94
CA GLY A 319 0.54 -3.26 -3.39
C GLY A 319 -0.51 -2.72 -4.35
N THR A 320 -0.52 -1.42 -4.55
CA THR A 320 -1.33 -0.74 -5.57
C THR A 320 -0.53 0.36 -6.28
N SER A 321 0.58 0.81 -5.71
CA SER A 321 1.47 1.77 -6.37
C SER A 321 2.08 1.19 -7.64
N ASN A 322 2.51 -0.08 -7.60
CA ASN A 322 2.97 -0.82 -8.77
C ASN A 322 1.98 -0.73 -9.95
N MET A 323 0.67 -0.90 -9.68
CA MET A 323 -0.38 -0.82 -10.71
C MET A 323 -0.60 0.61 -11.25
N LYS A 324 -0.26 1.63 -10.47
CA LYS A 324 -0.44 3.05 -10.86
C LYS A 324 0.71 3.56 -11.72
N PHE A 325 1.90 2.95 -11.57
CA PHE A 325 3.09 3.33 -12.32
C PHE A 325 3.23 2.58 -13.65
N MET A 326 2.48 1.50 -13.84
CA MET A 326 2.43 0.74 -15.10
C MET A 326 1.69 1.51 -16.18
#